data_b4511b6c7d11c96b22fa5e8536592004
#
_entry.id   b4511b6c7d11c96b22fa5e8536592004
#
_cell.length_a   1.000
_cell.length_b   1.000
_cell.length_c   1.000
_cell.angle_alpha   90.00
_cell.angle_beta   90.00
_cell.angle_gamma   90.00
#
_symmetry.space_group_name_H-M   'P 1'
#
loop_
_entity.id
_entity.type
_entity.pdbx_description
1 polymer ?
#
loop_
_entity_poly.entity_id
_entity_poly.type
_entity_poly.pdbx_seq_one_letter_code
_entity_poly.pdbx_strand_id
1 'polypeptide(L)'
;MNSKIGNYNKQQLQDQLESMGLKGDETILIHSSMKSIGEVDGGADTVLDAWMEYFKDGLLLLPTHTWKTVNADNPVYNPQTTPSCVGLLTNMFMKRDGVIRSLHPTHSMAGYGKNAAEYLAGEEYNNTPCTPGGCYDRLKDAGGKVLLVGVGHERNTYIPVSYTHLTLPTI
;
A
#
# COMPACT_ATOMS: atom_id res chain seq x y z
N MET A 1 26.29 19.55 17.05
CA MET A 1 25.30 19.22 18.08
C MET A 1 24.20 18.40 17.37
N ASN A 2 24.25 17.06 17.46
CA ASN A 2 23.16 16.22 17.03
C ASN A 2 22.06 16.31 18.10
N SER A 3 21.04 17.12 17.86
CA SER A 3 19.80 16.99 18.61
C SER A 3 19.27 15.58 18.33
N LYS A 4 19.23 14.71 19.35
CA LYS A 4 18.43 13.49 19.30
C LYS A 4 17.00 13.97 18.99
N ILE A 5 16.57 13.80 17.75
CA ILE A 5 15.16 13.90 17.39
C ILE A 5 14.51 12.80 18.22
N GLY A 6 13.62 13.16 19.12
CA GLY A 6 12.87 12.19 19.91
C GLY A 6 12.06 11.27 18.98
N ASN A 7 11.63 10.13 19.51
CA ASN A 7 10.78 9.21 18.77
C ASN A 7 9.52 9.93 18.28
N TYR A 8 9.08 9.64 17.06
CA TYR A 8 7.79 10.11 16.55
C TYR A 8 6.65 9.43 17.31
N ASN A 9 5.64 10.20 17.67
CA ASN A 9 4.37 9.67 18.18
C ASN A 9 3.28 9.68 17.09
N LYS A 10 2.12 9.10 17.39
CA LYS A 10 0.99 9.00 16.45
C LYS A 10 0.56 10.36 15.91
N GLN A 11 0.40 11.37 16.79
CA GLN A 11 -0.03 12.70 16.37
C GLN A 11 0.97 13.35 15.42
N GLN A 12 2.25 13.28 15.69
CA GLN A 12 3.29 13.83 14.81
C GLN A 12 3.30 13.18 13.43
N LEU A 13 3.00 11.87 13.36
CA LEU A 13 2.87 11.19 12.06
C LEU A 13 1.65 11.69 11.29
N GLN A 14 0.53 11.95 11.95
CA GLN A 14 -0.68 12.52 11.34
C GLN A 14 -0.45 13.98 10.92
N ASP A 15 0.21 14.79 11.74
CA ASP A 15 0.57 16.17 11.41
C ASP A 15 1.45 16.25 10.15
N GLN A 16 2.34 15.26 9.94
CA GLN A 16 3.14 15.16 8.72
C GLN A 16 2.28 14.90 7.50
N LEU A 17 1.28 14.01 7.58
CA LEU A 17 0.34 13.76 6.48
C LEU A 17 -0.45 15.03 6.12
N GLU A 18 -0.93 15.73 7.12
CA GLU A 18 -1.61 17.01 6.94
C GLU A 18 -0.71 18.07 6.30
N SER A 19 0.56 18.16 6.73
CA SER A 19 1.55 19.08 6.16
C SER A 19 1.86 18.83 4.69
N MET A 20 1.64 17.60 4.20
CA MET A 20 1.75 17.23 2.77
C MET A 20 0.50 17.64 1.98
N GLY A 21 -0.51 18.24 2.61
CA GLY A 21 -1.77 18.65 1.98
C GLY A 21 -2.75 17.50 1.79
N LEU A 22 -2.59 16.41 2.55
CA LEU A 22 -3.57 15.32 2.59
C LEU A 22 -4.71 15.69 3.56
N LYS A 23 -5.91 15.20 3.28
CA LYS A 23 -7.13 15.52 4.04
C LYS A 23 -7.72 14.30 4.76
N GLY A 24 -7.22 13.10 4.45
CA GLY A 24 -7.69 11.84 5.04
C GLY A 24 -8.90 11.21 4.33
N ASP A 25 -9.44 11.85 3.29
CA ASP A 25 -10.55 11.34 2.48
C ASP A 25 -10.11 10.80 1.10
N GLU A 26 -8.80 10.82 0.83
CA GLU A 26 -8.27 10.38 -0.44
C GLU A 26 -8.21 8.84 -0.57
N THR A 27 -8.18 8.36 -1.81
CA THR A 27 -7.65 7.04 -2.15
C THR A 27 -6.12 7.15 -2.21
N ILE A 28 -5.42 6.45 -1.32
CA ILE A 28 -3.97 6.56 -1.20
C ILE A 28 -3.29 5.19 -1.19
N LEU A 29 -2.29 5.02 -2.04
CA LEU A 29 -1.42 3.85 -2.07
C LEU A 29 -0.10 4.19 -1.39
N ILE A 30 0.25 3.49 -0.30
CA ILE A 30 1.48 3.75 0.44
C ILE A 30 2.51 2.64 0.18
N HIS A 31 3.68 3.04 -0.34
CA HIS A 31 4.91 2.25 -0.31
C HIS A 31 5.78 2.72 0.84
N SER A 32 6.28 1.82 1.66
CA SER A 32 6.97 2.22 2.89
C SER A 32 8.13 1.33 3.29
N SER A 33 9.04 1.92 4.08
CA SER A 33 10.10 1.21 4.79
C SER A 33 10.10 1.63 6.24
N MET A 34 9.68 0.77 7.15
CA MET A 34 9.68 1.05 8.59
C MET A 34 11.05 1.49 9.08
N LYS A 35 12.12 0.86 8.57
CA LYS A 35 13.50 1.22 8.93
C LYS A 35 13.85 2.67 8.58
N SER A 36 13.25 3.22 7.51
CA SER A 36 13.56 4.58 7.03
C SER A 36 12.64 5.65 7.63
N ILE A 37 11.54 5.26 8.27
CA ILE A 37 10.67 6.19 9.02
C ILE A 37 11.41 6.73 10.24
N GLY A 38 12.30 5.93 10.82
CA GLY A 38 13.02 6.28 12.04
C GLY A 38 12.40 5.67 13.30
N GLU A 39 12.76 6.20 14.47
CA GLU A 39 12.25 5.71 15.73
C GLU A 39 10.84 6.26 15.99
N VAL A 40 9.89 5.36 16.24
CA VAL A 40 8.48 5.67 16.53
C VAL A 40 8.11 5.01 17.84
N ASP A 41 7.48 5.74 18.74
CA ASP A 41 6.95 5.22 20.01
C ASP A 41 5.85 4.17 19.69
N GLY A 42 6.02 2.93 20.17
CA GLY A 42 5.16 1.82 19.82
C GLY A 42 5.43 1.21 18.44
N GLY A 43 6.42 1.71 17.70
CA GLY A 43 6.93 1.10 16.47
C GLY A 43 5.93 1.05 15.32
N ALA A 44 5.91 -0.08 14.62
CA ALA A 44 5.09 -0.28 13.42
C ALA A 44 3.58 -0.22 13.70
N ASP A 45 3.14 -0.61 14.90
CA ASP A 45 1.73 -0.54 15.30
C ASP A 45 1.25 0.92 15.33
N THR A 46 2.03 1.83 15.92
CA THR A 46 1.71 3.26 15.97
C THR A 46 1.67 3.89 14.57
N VAL A 47 2.56 3.49 13.68
CA VAL A 47 2.53 3.96 12.28
C VAL A 47 1.24 3.54 11.59
N LEU A 48 0.84 2.28 11.74
CA LEU A 48 -0.40 1.78 11.15
C LEU A 48 -1.64 2.42 11.78
N ASP A 49 -1.66 2.59 13.09
CA ASP A 49 -2.76 3.26 13.80
C ASP A 49 -2.90 4.72 13.33
N ALA A 50 -1.77 5.42 13.14
CA ALA A 50 -1.78 6.78 12.61
C ALA A 50 -2.39 6.86 11.21
N TRP A 51 -1.98 5.96 10.30
CA TRP A 51 -2.48 5.94 8.93
C TRP A 51 -3.94 5.50 8.84
N MET A 52 -4.32 4.44 9.54
CA MET A 52 -5.69 3.91 9.52
C MET A 52 -6.69 4.91 10.10
N GLU A 53 -6.33 5.61 11.18
CA GLU A 53 -7.16 6.65 11.77
C GLU A 53 -7.25 7.89 10.87
N TYR A 54 -6.13 8.31 10.27
CA TYR A 54 -6.09 9.48 9.39
C TYR A 54 -6.92 9.27 8.12
N PHE A 55 -6.82 8.09 7.48
CA PHE A 55 -7.52 7.77 6.23
C PHE A 55 -8.82 6.99 6.42
N LYS A 56 -9.42 7.01 7.61
CA LYS A 56 -10.66 6.25 7.90
C LYS A 56 -11.84 6.62 7.01
N ASP A 57 -11.91 7.88 6.55
CA ASP A 57 -12.95 8.40 5.67
C ASP A 57 -12.59 8.31 4.17
N GLY A 58 -11.36 7.90 3.88
CA GLY A 58 -10.81 7.62 2.56
C GLY A 58 -10.61 6.13 2.30
N LEU A 59 -9.68 5.81 1.41
CA LEU A 59 -9.25 4.44 1.10
C LEU A 59 -7.74 4.33 1.22
N LEU A 60 -7.26 3.65 2.25
CA LEU A 60 -5.85 3.34 2.48
C LEU A 60 -5.49 2.01 1.83
N LEU A 61 -4.48 2.01 0.97
CA LEU A 61 -4.00 0.86 0.21
C LEU A 61 -2.51 0.61 0.48
N LEU A 62 -2.14 -0.65 0.73
CA LEU A 62 -0.75 -1.10 0.80
C LEU A 62 -0.53 -2.29 -0.13
N PRO A 63 0.59 -2.36 -0.89
CA PRO A 63 0.92 -3.53 -1.69
C PRO A 63 1.24 -4.72 -0.79
N THR A 64 0.71 -5.90 -1.09
CA THR A 64 0.89 -7.13 -0.31
C THR A 64 1.44 -8.28 -1.15
N HIS A 65 2.44 -7.97 -1.99
CA HIS A 65 2.99 -8.89 -2.97
C HIS A 65 3.56 -10.17 -2.35
N THR A 66 3.44 -11.28 -3.08
CA THR A 66 3.84 -12.63 -2.67
C THR A 66 4.72 -13.34 -3.70
N TRP A 67 5.15 -12.65 -4.75
CA TRP A 67 5.87 -13.22 -5.88
C TRP A 67 7.17 -13.97 -5.52
N LYS A 68 7.72 -13.78 -4.32
CA LYS A 68 8.87 -14.57 -3.83
C LYS A 68 8.48 -15.97 -3.37
N THR A 69 7.24 -16.15 -2.92
CA THR A 69 6.77 -17.39 -2.28
C THR A 69 5.67 -18.08 -3.08
N VAL A 70 4.88 -17.32 -3.84
CA VAL A 70 3.84 -17.85 -4.73
C VAL A 70 4.34 -17.78 -6.16
N ASN A 71 4.58 -18.94 -6.78
CA ASN A 71 5.14 -19.09 -8.12
C ASN A 71 4.73 -20.45 -8.72
N ALA A 72 5.29 -20.83 -9.86
CA ALA A 72 4.95 -22.10 -10.54
C ALA A 72 5.27 -23.34 -9.68
N ASP A 73 6.31 -23.28 -8.86
CA ASP A 73 6.71 -24.39 -7.97
C ASP A 73 5.87 -24.46 -6.70
N ASN A 74 5.31 -23.33 -6.27
CA ASN A 74 4.41 -23.21 -5.12
C ASN A 74 3.20 -22.33 -5.46
N PRO A 75 2.20 -22.85 -6.20
CA PRO A 75 1.07 -22.06 -6.69
C PRO A 75 -0.06 -21.84 -5.66
N VAL A 76 0.26 -21.96 -4.36
CA VAL A 76 -0.74 -21.84 -3.30
C VAL A 76 -0.72 -20.42 -2.71
N TYR A 77 -1.87 -19.74 -2.83
CA TYR A 77 -2.11 -18.43 -2.25
C TYR A 77 -3.34 -18.44 -1.36
N ASN A 78 -3.19 -17.93 -0.15
CA ASN A 78 -4.28 -17.68 0.77
C ASN A 78 -4.20 -16.21 1.23
N PRO A 79 -5.22 -15.36 0.97
CA PRO A 79 -5.16 -13.94 1.30
C PRO A 79 -5.02 -13.65 2.80
N GLN A 80 -5.45 -14.58 3.66
CA GLN A 80 -5.38 -14.41 5.11
C GLN A 80 -4.03 -14.83 5.69
N THR A 81 -3.40 -15.86 5.13
CA THR A 81 -2.23 -16.50 5.76
C THR A 81 -0.93 -16.36 4.99
N THR A 82 -0.97 -16.21 3.65
CA THR A 82 0.26 -16.08 2.84
C THR A 82 0.96 -14.77 3.15
N PRO A 83 2.21 -14.79 3.68
CA PRO A 83 2.91 -13.57 4.05
C PRO A 83 3.30 -12.77 2.81
N SER A 84 3.29 -11.45 2.94
CA SER A 84 3.81 -10.54 1.93
C SER A 84 5.34 -10.51 1.95
N CYS A 85 5.96 -10.37 0.77
CA CYS A 85 7.41 -10.23 0.63
C CYS A 85 7.89 -8.76 0.59
N VAL A 86 6.98 -7.77 0.74
CA VAL A 86 7.31 -6.35 0.55
C VAL A 86 7.35 -5.50 1.83
N GLY A 87 7.49 -6.12 2.99
CA GLY A 87 7.85 -5.39 4.18
C GLY A 87 7.05 -5.71 5.45
N LEU A 88 7.51 -5.11 6.56
CA LEU A 88 6.91 -5.33 7.88
C LEU A 88 5.52 -4.70 7.99
N LEU A 89 5.41 -3.41 7.65
CA LEU A 89 4.15 -2.67 7.77
C LEU A 89 3.03 -3.34 6.98
N THR A 90 3.32 -3.79 5.77
CA THR A 90 2.38 -4.53 4.92
C THR A 90 1.90 -5.83 5.59
N ASN A 91 2.83 -6.62 6.17
CA ASN A 91 2.49 -7.88 6.85
C ASN A 91 1.68 -7.66 8.13
N MET A 92 1.87 -6.55 8.81
CA MET A 92 1.07 -6.18 9.99
C MET A 92 -0.28 -5.60 9.57
N PHE A 93 -0.31 -4.74 8.55
CA PHE A 93 -1.52 -4.11 8.04
C PHE A 93 -2.57 -5.12 7.58
N MET A 94 -2.18 -6.11 6.77
CA MET A 94 -3.12 -7.11 6.23
C MET A 94 -3.77 -7.99 7.32
N LYS A 95 -3.30 -7.91 8.58
CA LYS A 95 -3.85 -8.65 9.73
C LYS A 95 -4.70 -7.77 10.65
N ARG A 96 -4.83 -6.47 10.35
CA ARG A 96 -5.64 -5.55 11.15
C ARG A 96 -7.13 -5.74 10.86
N ASP A 97 -7.94 -5.52 11.88
CA ASP A 97 -9.39 -5.58 11.76
C ASP A 97 -9.90 -4.60 10.70
N GLY A 98 -10.84 -5.06 9.87
CA GLY A 98 -11.42 -4.27 8.79
C GLY A 98 -10.56 -4.15 7.53
N VAL A 99 -9.34 -4.69 7.54
CA VAL A 99 -8.49 -4.73 6.34
C VAL A 99 -8.89 -5.91 5.45
N ILE A 100 -9.04 -5.64 4.16
CA ILE A 100 -9.36 -6.63 3.13
C ILE A 100 -8.15 -6.78 2.22
N ARG A 101 -7.87 -8.00 1.76
CA ARG A 101 -6.79 -8.27 0.81
C ARG A 101 -7.34 -8.84 -0.49
N SER A 102 -6.86 -8.32 -1.62
CA SER A 102 -7.27 -8.78 -2.95
C SER A 102 -6.76 -10.19 -3.27
N LEU A 103 -7.40 -10.84 -4.24
CA LEU A 103 -7.15 -12.24 -4.58
C LEU A 103 -6.10 -12.46 -5.68
N HIS A 104 -5.40 -11.41 -6.13
CA HIS A 104 -4.29 -11.60 -7.06
C HIS A 104 -3.16 -12.38 -6.39
N PRO A 105 -2.79 -13.59 -6.88
CA PRO A 105 -1.92 -14.50 -6.13
C PRO A 105 -0.51 -13.96 -5.89
N THR A 106 0.04 -13.17 -6.80
CA THR A 106 1.44 -12.67 -6.71
C THR A 106 1.55 -11.18 -6.41
N HIS A 107 0.56 -10.37 -6.82
CA HIS A 107 0.58 -8.90 -6.69
C HIS A 107 -0.66 -8.37 -5.97
N SER A 108 -1.12 -9.08 -4.95
CA SER A 108 -2.25 -8.62 -4.14
C SER A 108 -1.99 -7.26 -3.49
N MET A 109 -3.08 -6.58 -3.19
CA MET A 109 -3.14 -5.31 -2.47
C MET A 109 -4.04 -5.48 -1.24
N ALA A 110 -3.70 -4.86 -0.13
CA ALA A 110 -4.58 -4.77 1.03
C ALA A 110 -5.15 -3.35 1.12
N GLY A 111 -6.40 -3.24 1.54
CA GLY A 111 -7.11 -1.97 1.68
C GLY A 111 -7.95 -1.89 2.94
N TYR A 112 -8.08 -0.66 3.44
CA TYR A 112 -8.88 -0.30 4.60
C TYR A 112 -9.63 1.01 4.34
N GLY A 113 -10.87 1.10 4.82
CA GLY A 113 -11.69 2.30 4.72
C GLY A 113 -12.75 2.20 3.63
N LYS A 114 -13.10 3.34 3.06
CA LYS A 114 -14.26 3.49 2.18
C LYS A 114 -14.15 2.62 0.92
N ASN A 115 -15.17 1.81 0.67
CA ASN A 115 -15.28 0.95 -0.52
C ASN A 115 -14.12 -0.02 -0.74
N ALA A 116 -13.34 -0.38 0.29
CA ALA A 116 -12.19 -1.26 0.15
C ALA A 116 -12.54 -2.61 -0.48
N ALA A 117 -13.68 -3.21 -0.11
CA ALA A 117 -14.12 -4.49 -0.67
C ALA A 117 -14.40 -4.41 -2.18
N GLU A 118 -15.12 -3.37 -2.61
CA GLU A 118 -15.45 -3.13 -4.01
C GLU A 118 -14.18 -2.83 -4.83
N TYR A 119 -13.32 -1.97 -4.29
CA TYR A 119 -12.05 -1.60 -4.93
C TYR A 119 -11.14 -2.79 -5.17
N LEU A 120 -11.09 -3.75 -4.25
CA LEU A 120 -10.19 -4.90 -4.29
C LEU A 120 -10.80 -6.15 -4.97
N ALA A 121 -12.07 -6.10 -5.37
CA ALA A 121 -12.76 -7.23 -6.00
C ALA A 121 -12.27 -7.49 -7.43
N GLY A 122 -12.36 -8.76 -7.87
CA GLY A 122 -12.10 -9.17 -9.26
C GLY A 122 -10.63 -9.43 -9.59
N GLU A 123 -9.72 -9.27 -8.64
CA GLU A 123 -8.28 -9.48 -8.85
C GLU A 123 -7.90 -10.96 -9.11
N GLU A 124 -8.74 -11.90 -8.74
CA GLU A 124 -8.59 -13.33 -9.04
C GLU A 124 -8.66 -13.66 -10.54
N TYR A 125 -9.24 -12.76 -11.34
CA TYR A 125 -9.34 -12.93 -12.79
C TYR A 125 -8.17 -12.30 -13.55
N ASN A 126 -7.31 -11.59 -12.85
CA ASN A 126 -6.17 -10.90 -13.42
C ASN A 126 -4.92 -11.80 -13.41
N ASN A 127 -4.25 -11.91 -14.57
CA ASN A 127 -2.99 -12.67 -14.71
C ASN A 127 -1.74 -11.78 -14.75
N THR A 128 -1.93 -10.46 -14.62
CA THR A 128 -0.85 -9.48 -14.50
C THR A 128 -1.29 -8.33 -13.60
N PRO A 129 -0.38 -7.72 -12.80
CA PRO A 129 -0.70 -6.55 -12.00
C PRO A 129 -1.09 -5.32 -12.82
N CYS A 130 -0.79 -5.34 -14.11
CA CYS A 130 -1.05 -4.25 -15.06
C CYS A 130 -2.34 -4.45 -15.86
N THR A 131 -3.23 -5.35 -15.44
CA THR A 131 -4.50 -5.58 -16.13
C THR A 131 -5.38 -4.32 -16.07
N PRO A 132 -5.94 -3.86 -17.21
CA PRO A 132 -6.92 -2.80 -17.21
C PRO A 132 -8.11 -3.12 -16.30
N GLY A 133 -8.51 -2.17 -15.47
CA GLY A 133 -9.55 -2.37 -14.44
C GLY A 133 -9.09 -3.13 -13.20
N GLY A 134 -7.81 -3.50 -13.09
CA GLY A 134 -7.23 -4.06 -11.85
C GLY A 134 -6.95 -2.98 -10.78
N CYS A 135 -6.58 -3.41 -9.57
CA CYS A 135 -6.38 -2.51 -8.43
C CYS A 135 -5.42 -1.35 -8.70
N TYR A 136 -4.35 -1.58 -9.46
CA TYR A 136 -3.40 -0.53 -9.80
C TYR A 136 -3.96 0.44 -10.85
N ASP A 137 -4.72 -0.03 -11.84
CA ASP A 137 -5.33 0.83 -12.84
C ASP A 137 -6.46 1.69 -12.24
N ARG A 138 -7.30 1.10 -11.39
CA ARG A 138 -8.36 1.80 -10.65
C ARG A 138 -7.85 2.98 -9.83
N LEU A 139 -6.57 2.98 -9.42
CA LEU A 139 -5.99 4.10 -8.65
C LEU A 139 -6.06 5.41 -9.43
N LYS A 140 -5.80 5.37 -10.73
CA LYS A 140 -5.90 6.53 -11.63
C LYS A 140 -7.35 7.04 -11.70
N ASP A 141 -8.29 6.13 -11.92
CA ASP A 141 -9.72 6.47 -12.09
C ASP A 141 -10.33 7.00 -10.79
N ALA A 142 -9.82 6.53 -9.65
CA ALA A 142 -10.17 7.04 -8.32
C ALA A 142 -9.51 8.40 -7.98
N GLY A 143 -8.72 8.99 -8.87
CA GLY A 143 -7.91 10.18 -8.55
C GLY A 143 -6.92 9.93 -7.41
N GLY A 144 -6.50 8.67 -7.26
CA GLY A 144 -5.68 8.25 -6.13
C GLY A 144 -4.27 8.82 -6.15
N LYS A 145 -3.68 8.89 -4.98
CA LYS A 145 -2.31 9.38 -4.76
C LYS A 145 -1.39 8.24 -4.36
N VAL A 146 -0.11 8.35 -4.68
CA VAL A 146 0.94 7.42 -4.23
C VAL A 146 1.83 8.14 -3.24
N LEU A 147 1.96 7.60 -2.04
CA LEU A 147 2.83 8.10 -0.99
C LEU A 147 4.03 7.17 -0.82
N LEU A 148 5.24 7.74 -0.91
CA LEU A 148 6.51 7.04 -0.73
C LEU A 148 7.09 7.41 0.63
N VAL A 149 6.98 6.51 1.62
CA VAL A 149 7.42 6.76 3.00
C VAL A 149 8.73 6.02 3.27
N GLY A 150 9.83 6.75 3.22
CA GLY A 150 11.17 6.20 3.44
C GLY A 150 11.64 5.25 2.33
N VAL A 151 11.05 5.36 1.14
CA VAL A 151 11.45 4.62 -0.08
C VAL A 151 11.48 5.57 -1.27
N GLY A 152 12.29 5.25 -2.26
CA GLY A 152 12.34 6.01 -3.51
C GLY A 152 11.41 5.43 -4.58
N HIS A 153 11.46 6.05 -5.77
CA HIS A 153 10.65 5.66 -6.93
C HIS A 153 10.91 4.24 -7.42
N GLU A 154 12.07 3.67 -7.14
CA GLU A 154 12.42 2.28 -7.45
C GLU A 154 11.54 1.25 -6.74
N ARG A 155 10.81 1.67 -5.70
CA ARG A 155 9.85 0.84 -4.97
C ARG A 155 8.40 1.11 -5.37
N ASN A 156 8.17 2.07 -6.25
CA ASN A 156 6.83 2.42 -6.70
C ASN A 156 6.34 1.43 -7.76
N THR A 157 5.54 0.46 -7.35
CA THR A 157 4.95 -0.55 -8.25
C THR A 157 3.90 0.01 -9.20
N TYR A 158 3.44 1.24 -8.99
CA TYR A 158 2.53 1.92 -9.91
C TYR A 158 3.23 2.38 -11.21
N ILE A 159 4.52 2.67 -11.18
CA ILE A 159 5.26 3.12 -12.37
C ILE A 159 5.20 2.10 -13.52
N PRO A 160 5.50 0.79 -13.32
CA PRO A 160 5.36 -0.20 -14.39
C PRO A 160 3.93 -0.27 -14.97
N VAL A 161 2.92 -0.11 -14.12
CA VAL A 161 1.51 -0.12 -14.55
C VAL A 161 1.22 1.07 -15.46
N SER A 162 1.68 2.27 -15.10
CA SER A 162 1.46 3.47 -15.91
C SER A 162 2.10 3.37 -17.29
N TYR A 163 3.26 2.73 -17.41
CA TYR A 163 3.94 2.53 -18.70
C TYR A 163 3.19 1.56 -19.63
N THR A 164 2.46 0.58 -19.11
CA THR A 164 1.68 -0.36 -19.95
C THR A 164 0.43 0.30 -20.55
N HIS A 165 -0.05 1.39 -19.96
CA HIS A 165 -1.19 2.17 -20.43
C HIS A 165 -0.79 3.39 -21.29
N LEU A 166 0.49 3.74 -21.31
CA LEU A 166 1.03 4.76 -22.22
C LEU A 166 1.40 4.06 -23.54
N THR A 167 0.60 4.24 -24.58
CA THR A 167 1.05 3.98 -25.95
C THR A 167 2.18 4.96 -26.26
N LEU A 168 3.43 4.52 -26.15
CA LEU A 168 4.55 5.28 -26.68
C LEU A 168 4.33 5.42 -28.20
N PRO A 169 4.39 6.64 -28.75
CA PRO A 169 4.36 6.78 -30.19
C PRO A 169 5.55 6.00 -30.75
N THR A 170 5.26 5.04 -31.63
CA THR A 170 6.28 4.31 -32.38
C THR A 170 6.98 5.32 -33.26
N ILE A 171 8.25 5.58 -33.00
CA ILE A 171 9.12 6.40 -33.87
C ILE A 171 9.54 5.53 -35.04
#